data_f9a8ed9cf1248f68c2131fc385912bf5
#
_entry.id   f9a8ed9cf1248f68c2131fc385912bf5
#
_cell.length_a   1.000
_cell.length_b   1.000
_cell.length_c   1.000
_cell.angle_alpha   90.00
_cell.angle_beta   90.00
_cell.angle_gamma   90.00
#
_symmetry.space_group_name_H-M   'P 1'
#
loop_
_entity.id
_entity.type
_entity.pdbx_description
1 polymer ?
#
loop_
_entity_poly.entity_id
_entity_poly.type
_entity_poly.pdbx_seq_one_letter_code
_entity_poly.pdbx_strand_id
1 'polypeptide(L)'
;MHEKGFGWRNRWEPCGLLEMMEIVLATKNRDKIREIREVLKKVEFVSIEFPEVKEDGETLRENAVKKAETIASFTGKMALADDSGLEVKALGGKPGVRSARFAGEKVSYTENNRKLLDLMSNVGDREAKFRCVVALARPGSKTIVREGVCAGRIADKPYGRHGFGYDSVFIVKGYDKTFAELSPSFKNNISHRYKALQKLYKVLLEIERMG
;
A
#
# COMPACT_ATOMS: atom_id res chain seq x y z
N MET A 1 6.48 59.94 -13.96
CA MET A 1 6.61 59.10 -12.75
C MET A 1 5.93 57.78 -13.03
N HIS A 2 6.71 56.74 -13.34
CA HIS A 2 6.21 55.36 -13.56
C HIS A 2 6.79 54.48 -12.45
N GLU A 3 5.95 54.10 -11.50
CA GLU A 3 6.30 53.10 -10.52
C GLU A 3 6.26 51.70 -11.17
N LYS A 4 7.42 51.07 -11.24
CA LYS A 4 7.56 49.68 -11.60
C LYS A 4 7.26 48.81 -10.38
N GLY A 5 6.09 48.17 -10.35
CA GLY A 5 5.75 47.14 -9.37
C GLY A 5 6.63 45.93 -9.54
N PHE A 6 7.52 45.67 -8.59
CA PHE A 6 8.26 44.41 -8.45
C PHE A 6 7.33 43.37 -7.87
N GLY A 7 6.80 42.50 -8.73
CA GLY A 7 6.07 41.32 -8.30
C GLY A 7 7.01 40.33 -7.63
N TRP A 8 6.84 40.14 -6.33
CA TRP A 8 7.45 39.02 -5.60
C TRP A 8 6.83 37.73 -6.06
N ARG A 9 7.52 36.95 -6.94
CA ARG A 9 7.20 35.56 -7.15
C ARG A 9 7.60 34.81 -5.88
N ASN A 10 6.64 34.14 -5.28
CA ASN A 10 6.87 33.22 -4.16
C ASN A 10 7.89 32.15 -4.58
N ARG A 11 9.09 32.23 -4.01
CA ARG A 11 10.27 31.38 -4.31
C ARG A 11 10.22 30.05 -3.56
N TRP A 12 9.05 29.44 -3.39
CA TRP A 12 8.89 28.19 -2.66
C TRP A 12 7.92 27.22 -3.36
N GLU A 13 7.83 27.29 -4.69
CA GLU A 13 7.35 26.12 -5.42
C GLU A 13 8.53 25.17 -5.58
N PRO A 14 8.49 23.94 -5.01
CA PRO A 14 9.50 22.95 -5.29
C PRO A 14 9.43 22.63 -6.78
N CYS A 15 10.49 22.98 -7.50
CA CYS A 15 10.65 22.73 -8.91
C CYS A 15 10.59 21.21 -9.15
N GLY A 16 9.72 20.78 -10.02
CA GLY A 16 9.23 19.46 -10.37
C GLY A 16 10.21 18.37 -10.77
N LEU A 17 11.17 18.01 -9.93
CA LEU A 17 12.02 16.83 -10.16
C LEU A 17 11.29 15.50 -9.86
N LEU A 18 10.31 15.50 -8.96
CA LEU A 18 9.42 14.33 -8.78
C LEU A 18 8.59 14.04 -10.05
N GLU A 19 8.28 15.07 -10.85
CA GLU A 19 7.63 14.95 -12.16
C GLU A 19 8.57 14.33 -13.22
N MET A 20 9.89 14.31 -12.99
CA MET A 20 10.88 13.69 -13.89
C MET A 20 11.22 12.25 -13.49
N MET A 21 10.77 11.77 -12.33
CA MET A 21 11.02 10.40 -11.88
C MET A 21 9.97 9.45 -12.47
N GLU A 22 10.31 8.75 -13.54
CA GLU A 22 9.47 7.71 -14.11
C GLU A 22 9.43 6.47 -13.21
N ILE A 23 8.36 6.31 -12.44
CA ILE A 23 8.16 5.16 -11.56
C ILE A 23 7.09 4.23 -12.12
N VAL A 24 7.43 2.95 -12.29
CA VAL A 24 6.49 1.90 -12.69
C VAL A 24 5.82 1.33 -11.44
N LEU A 25 4.48 1.24 -11.43
CA LEU A 25 3.76 0.52 -10.37
C LEU A 25 3.78 -0.98 -10.66
N ALA A 26 4.58 -1.73 -9.92
CA ALA A 26 4.76 -3.18 -10.07
C ALA A 26 3.58 -3.97 -9.44
N THR A 27 2.37 -3.62 -9.80
CA THR A 27 1.13 -4.32 -9.40
C THR A 27 0.07 -4.19 -10.48
N LYS A 28 -0.71 -5.27 -10.68
CA LYS A 28 -1.90 -5.28 -11.57
C LYS A 28 -3.20 -5.13 -10.78
N ASN A 29 -3.14 -5.05 -9.45
CA ASN A 29 -4.31 -4.87 -8.60
C ASN A 29 -4.82 -3.42 -8.69
N ARG A 30 -5.98 -3.23 -9.32
CA ARG A 30 -6.59 -1.92 -9.56
C ARG A 30 -6.88 -1.15 -8.27
N ASP A 31 -7.24 -1.85 -7.19
CA ASP A 31 -7.52 -1.21 -5.91
C ASP A 31 -6.26 -0.66 -5.27
N LYS A 32 -5.16 -1.42 -5.32
CA LYS A 32 -3.85 -0.97 -4.86
C LYS A 32 -3.35 0.22 -5.69
N ILE A 33 -3.47 0.16 -7.02
CA ILE A 33 -3.07 1.26 -7.92
C ILE A 33 -3.82 2.54 -7.55
N ARG A 34 -5.14 2.46 -7.32
CA ARG A 34 -5.96 3.61 -6.93
C ARG A 34 -5.48 4.22 -5.61
N GLU A 35 -5.30 3.41 -4.56
CA GLU A 35 -4.83 3.88 -3.26
C GLU A 35 -3.42 4.49 -3.32
N ILE A 36 -2.49 3.87 -4.05
CA ILE A 36 -1.11 4.38 -4.21
C ILE A 36 -1.13 5.75 -4.89
N ARG A 37 -1.86 5.89 -5.98
CA ARG A 37 -1.97 7.15 -6.72
C ARG A 37 -2.63 8.26 -5.89
N GLU A 38 -3.61 7.94 -5.08
CA GLU A 38 -4.25 8.91 -4.18
C GLU A 38 -3.33 9.38 -3.05
N VAL A 39 -2.44 8.52 -2.55
CA VAL A 39 -1.48 8.89 -1.50
C VAL A 39 -0.28 9.62 -2.06
N LEU A 40 0.22 9.22 -3.22
CA LEU A 40 1.41 9.78 -3.88
C LEU A 40 1.02 10.66 -5.07
N LYS A 41 0.09 11.59 -4.89
CA LYS A 41 -0.49 12.45 -5.95
C LYS A 41 0.54 13.27 -6.74
N LYS A 42 1.69 13.56 -6.15
CA LYS A 42 2.77 14.35 -6.76
C LYS A 42 3.82 13.50 -7.48
N VAL A 43 3.65 12.17 -7.47
CA VAL A 43 4.55 11.24 -8.15
C VAL A 43 3.93 10.82 -9.47
N GLU A 44 4.68 10.96 -10.55
CA GLU A 44 4.25 10.48 -11.86
C GLU A 44 4.51 8.98 -11.98
N PHE A 45 3.45 8.24 -12.31
CA PHE A 45 3.52 6.81 -12.53
C PHE A 45 3.33 6.49 -14.00
N VAL A 46 4.36 5.89 -14.60
CA VAL A 46 4.32 5.43 -15.99
C VAL A 46 3.65 4.07 -16.08
N SER A 47 2.85 3.89 -17.12
CA SER A 47 2.16 2.63 -17.42
C SER A 47 2.99 1.84 -18.42
N ILE A 48 3.53 0.71 -18.01
CA ILE A 48 4.32 -0.20 -18.84
C ILE A 48 3.75 -1.60 -18.63
N GLU A 49 3.62 -2.37 -19.70
CA GLU A 49 3.29 -3.79 -19.59
C GLU A 49 4.51 -4.57 -19.09
N PHE A 50 4.26 -5.45 -18.13
CA PHE A 50 5.30 -6.28 -17.53
C PHE A 50 4.77 -7.69 -17.22
N PRO A 51 5.67 -8.71 -17.15
CA PRO A 51 5.30 -10.07 -16.81
C PRO A 51 4.75 -10.16 -15.39
N GLU A 52 3.94 -11.17 -15.13
CA GLU A 52 3.50 -11.47 -13.78
C GLU A 52 4.67 -11.97 -12.93
N VAL A 53 4.84 -11.39 -11.76
CA VAL A 53 5.86 -11.80 -10.79
C VAL A 53 5.21 -12.70 -9.74
N LYS A 54 5.69 -13.94 -9.63
CA LYS A 54 5.19 -14.91 -8.65
C LYS A 54 5.53 -14.46 -7.24
N GLU A 55 4.50 -14.36 -6.40
CA GLU A 55 4.61 -14.04 -4.97
C GLU A 55 4.75 -15.34 -4.14
N ASP A 56 5.94 -15.92 -4.16
CA ASP A 56 6.30 -17.16 -3.48
C ASP A 56 7.24 -16.97 -2.29
N GLY A 57 7.49 -15.72 -1.89
CA GLY A 57 8.25 -15.38 -0.69
C GLY A 57 7.51 -15.77 0.59
N GLU A 58 8.25 -16.02 1.65
CA GLU A 58 7.74 -16.36 2.97
C GLU A 58 7.24 -15.13 3.76
N THR A 59 7.66 -13.95 3.34
CA THR A 59 7.30 -12.69 3.97
C THR A 59 6.76 -11.66 2.97
N LEU A 60 5.96 -10.69 3.47
CA LEU A 60 5.52 -9.54 2.69
C LEU A 60 6.70 -8.75 2.13
N ARG A 61 7.81 -8.69 2.89
CA ARG A 61 9.03 -7.99 2.48
C ARG A 61 9.67 -8.64 1.27
N GLU A 62 9.84 -9.95 1.30
CA GLU A 62 10.43 -10.70 0.19
C GLU A 62 9.60 -10.53 -1.09
N ASN A 63 8.28 -10.65 -1.00
CA ASN A 63 7.40 -10.46 -2.15
C ASN A 63 7.46 -9.03 -2.70
N ALA A 64 7.42 -8.01 -1.83
CA ALA A 64 7.51 -6.62 -2.27
C ALA A 64 8.84 -6.32 -2.95
N VAL A 65 9.96 -6.76 -2.37
CA VAL A 65 11.31 -6.58 -2.92
C VAL A 65 11.44 -7.31 -4.25
N LYS A 66 11.07 -8.60 -4.30
CA LYS A 66 11.12 -9.41 -5.53
C LYS A 66 10.35 -8.75 -6.67
N LYS A 67 9.12 -8.28 -6.42
CA LYS A 67 8.32 -7.58 -7.44
C LYS A 67 9.01 -6.31 -7.93
N ALA A 68 9.45 -5.46 -7.00
CA ALA A 68 10.07 -4.20 -7.36
C ALA A 68 11.36 -4.41 -8.17
N GLU A 69 12.24 -5.30 -7.74
CA GLU A 69 13.52 -5.57 -8.41
C GLU A 69 13.34 -6.22 -9.78
N THR A 70 12.41 -7.19 -9.89
CA THR A 70 12.10 -7.84 -11.17
C THR A 70 11.59 -6.82 -12.19
N ILE A 71 10.67 -5.94 -11.78
CA ILE A 71 10.09 -4.95 -12.71
C ILE A 71 11.09 -3.83 -13.01
N ALA A 72 11.90 -3.40 -12.04
CA ALA A 72 12.96 -2.42 -12.28
C ALA A 72 14.00 -2.95 -13.28
N SER A 73 14.42 -4.20 -13.14
CA SER A 73 15.34 -4.85 -14.06
C SER A 73 14.73 -5.03 -15.46
N PHE A 74 13.46 -5.39 -15.55
CA PHE A 74 12.76 -5.59 -16.82
C PHE A 74 12.57 -4.27 -17.59
N THR A 75 12.20 -3.19 -16.89
CA THR A 75 11.84 -1.91 -17.52
C THR A 75 13.02 -0.94 -17.66
N GLY A 76 14.12 -1.16 -16.95
CA GLY A 76 15.21 -0.20 -16.83
C GLY A 76 14.85 1.06 -16.03
N LYS A 77 13.65 1.12 -15.42
CA LYS A 77 13.11 2.28 -14.68
C LYS A 77 12.99 1.96 -13.19
N MET A 78 12.77 2.99 -12.39
CA MET A 78 12.37 2.76 -10.99
C MET A 78 11.03 2.01 -10.95
N ALA A 79 10.92 1.06 -10.02
CA ALA A 79 9.68 0.32 -9.82
C ALA A 79 9.28 0.31 -8.34
N LEU A 80 8.01 0.66 -8.10
CA LEU A 80 7.38 0.61 -6.80
C LEU A 80 6.45 -0.59 -6.72
N ALA A 81 6.71 -1.49 -5.79
CA ALA A 81 5.83 -2.60 -5.43
C ALA A 81 5.32 -2.47 -4.00
N ASP A 82 4.14 -3.05 -3.73
CA ASP A 82 3.69 -3.31 -2.38
C ASP A 82 3.32 -4.78 -2.20
N ASP A 83 3.51 -5.27 -1.00
CA ASP A 83 2.82 -6.47 -0.53
C ASP A 83 2.18 -6.19 0.82
N SER A 84 0.98 -6.75 1.05
CA SER A 84 0.21 -6.45 2.24
C SER A 84 -0.63 -7.62 2.69
N GLY A 85 -0.77 -7.74 4.00
CA GLY A 85 -1.52 -8.82 4.61
C GLY A 85 -2.20 -8.41 5.90
N LEU A 86 -3.21 -9.20 6.25
CA LEU A 86 -3.89 -9.16 7.52
C LEU A 86 -3.24 -10.18 8.46
N GLU A 87 -2.82 -9.76 9.63
CA GLU A 87 -2.27 -10.61 10.67
C GLU A 87 -3.24 -10.65 11.85
N VAL A 88 -3.76 -11.85 12.18
CA VAL A 88 -4.70 -12.07 13.28
C VAL A 88 -3.98 -12.78 14.42
N LYS A 89 -3.96 -12.19 15.59
CA LYS A 89 -3.19 -12.68 16.75
C LYS A 89 -3.59 -14.09 17.15
N ALA A 90 -4.88 -14.35 17.33
CA ALA A 90 -5.41 -15.67 17.70
C ALA A 90 -5.15 -16.77 16.65
N LEU A 91 -4.84 -16.39 15.40
CA LEU A 91 -4.50 -17.32 14.33
C LEU A 91 -2.99 -17.43 14.09
N GLY A 92 -2.17 -17.01 15.07
CA GLY A 92 -0.72 -17.05 14.96
C GLY A 92 -0.16 -16.18 13.81
N GLY A 93 -0.82 -15.04 13.52
CA GLY A 93 -0.45 -14.13 12.45
C GLY A 93 -1.01 -14.49 11.07
N LYS A 94 -1.77 -15.58 10.94
CA LYS A 94 -2.46 -15.90 9.68
C LYS A 94 -3.62 -14.92 9.44
N PRO A 95 -4.00 -14.66 8.19
CA PRO A 95 -3.45 -15.17 6.92
C PRO A 95 -2.06 -14.63 6.53
N GLY A 96 -1.61 -13.48 7.01
CA GLY A 96 -0.28 -12.93 6.77
C GLY A 96 0.03 -12.77 5.27
N VAL A 97 1.17 -13.30 4.82
CA VAL A 97 1.59 -13.27 3.40
C VAL A 97 0.61 -13.99 2.46
N ARG A 98 -0.25 -14.87 2.99
CA ARG A 98 -1.27 -15.59 2.22
C ARG A 98 -2.63 -14.89 2.18
N SER A 99 -2.70 -13.61 2.54
CA SER A 99 -3.97 -12.87 2.64
C SER A 99 -4.82 -12.92 1.37
N ALA A 100 -4.20 -12.78 0.21
CA ALA A 100 -4.93 -12.81 -1.06
C ALA A 100 -5.50 -14.20 -1.42
N ARG A 101 -4.90 -15.27 -0.92
CA ARG A 101 -5.22 -16.68 -1.23
C ARG A 101 -5.51 -17.51 0.02
N PHE A 102 -6.08 -16.89 1.05
CA PHE A 102 -6.31 -17.55 2.34
C PHE A 102 -7.31 -18.72 2.25
N ALA A 103 -8.38 -18.55 1.47
CA ALA A 103 -9.35 -19.61 1.24
C ALA A 103 -8.95 -20.57 0.11
N GLY A 104 -7.95 -20.24 -0.69
CA GLY A 104 -7.48 -21.01 -1.83
C GLY A 104 -6.94 -20.14 -2.94
N GLU A 105 -6.48 -20.74 -4.04
CA GLU A 105 -6.06 -19.99 -5.21
C GLU A 105 -7.27 -19.47 -5.99
N LYS A 106 -7.14 -18.26 -6.55
CA LYS A 106 -8.17 -17.59 -7.39
C LYS A 106 -9.54 -17.42 -6.72
N VAL A 107 -9.57 -17.26 -5.40
CA VAL A 107 -10.79 -17.04 -4.62
C VAL A 107 -11.15 -15.55 -4.54
N SER A 108 -12.43 -15.27 -4.32
CA SER A 108 -12.94 -13.91 -4.09
C SER A 108 -12.58 -13.39 -2.70
N TYR A 109 -12.67 -12.07 -2.53
CA TYR A 109 -12.54 -11.44 -1.21
C TYR A 109 -13.60 -11.95 -0.22
N THR A 110 -14.82 -12.24 -0.70
CA THR A 110 -15.91 -12.76 0.12
C THR A 110 -15.59 -14.15 0.66
N GLU A 111 -14.99 -15.03 -0.13
CA GLU A 111 -14.58 -16.36 0.32
C GLU A 111 -13.46 -16.30 1.36
N ASN A 112 -12.48 -15.41 1.17
CA ASN A 112 -11.43 -15.17 2.15
C ASN A 112 -12.02 -14.64 3.48
N ASN A 113 -12.96 -13.68 3.41
CA ASN A 113 -13.64 -13.13 4.59
C ASN A 113 -14.47 -14.18 5.32
N ARG A 114 -15.23 -15.00 4.59
CA ARG A 114 -16.02 -16.11 5.18
C ARG A 114 -15.11 -17.05 5.94
N LYS A 115 -14.05 -17.56 5.31
CA LYS A 115 -13.10 -18.46 5.97
C LYS A 115 -12.49 -17.84 7.23
N LEU A 116 -12.15 -16.56 7.18
CA LEU A 116 -11.63 -15.85 8.36
C LEU A 116 -12.66 -15.81 9.48
N LEU A 117 -13.90 -15.41 9.18
CA LEU A 117 -14.97 -15.32 10.17
C LEU A 117 -15.34 -16.68 10.75
N ASP A 118 -15.38 -17.74 9.95
CA ASP A 118 -15.60 -19.11 10.39
C ASP A 118 -14.54 -19.55 11.43
N LEU A 119 -13.26 -19.27 11.15
CA LEU A 119 -12.16 -19.56 12.08
C LEU A 119 -12.20 -18.70 13.34
N MET A 120 -12.86 -17.54 13.29
CA MET A 120 -12.97 -16.61 14.41
C MET A 120 -14.30 -16.72 15.18
N SER A 121 -15.21 -17.64 14.81
CA SER A 121 -16.57 -17.74 15.34
C SER A 121 -16.65 -17.88 16.88
N ASN A 122 -15.73 -18.63 17.48
CA ASN A 122 -15.68 -18.88 18.92
C ASN A 122 -14.41 -18.32 19.58
N VAL A 123 -13.78 -17.32 18.95
CA VAL A 123 -12.51 -16.74 19.40
C VAL A 123 -12.76 -15.39 20.07
N GLY A 124 -12.44 -15.28 21.37
CA GLY A 124 -12.58 -14.04 22.13
C GLY A 124 -11.50 -13.01 21.84
N ASP A 125 -10.25 -13.43 21.63
CA ASP A 125 -9.18 -12.52 21.21
C ASP A 125 -9.27 -12.26 19.71
N ARG A 126 -9.79 -11.10 19.37
CA ARG A 126 -10.00 -10.69 17.97
C ARG A 126 -8.94 -9.69 17.47
N GLU A 127 -7.88 -9.46 18.24
CA GLU A 127 -6.81 -8.52 17.85
C GLU A 127 -6.22 -8.89 16.50
N ALA A 128 -6.09 -7.87 15.65
CA ALA A 128 -5.54 -8.01 14.32
C ALA A 128 -4.82 -6.72 13.89
N LYS A 129 -4.00 -6.84 12.87
CA LYS A 129 -3.39 -5.69 12.22
C LYS A 129 -3.23 -5.93 10.72
N PHE A 130 -3.45 -4.90 9.96
CA PHE A 130 -2.96 -4.85 8.59
C PHE A 130 -1.51 -4.40 8.56
N ARG A 131 -0.73 -5.04 7.73
CA ARG A 131 0.65 -4.67 7.44
C ARG A 131 0.81 -4.46 5.94
N CYS A 132 1.52 -3.41 5.55
CA CYS A 132 1.94 -3.17 4.18
C CYS A 132 3.45 -2.94 4.15
N VAL A 133 4.12 -3.63 3.26
CA VAL A 133 5.52 -3.37 2.92
C VAL A 133 5.55 -2.80 1.51
N VAL A 134 6.19 -1.66 1.34
CA VAL A 134 6.47 -1.06 0.04
C VAL A 134 7.96 -1.14 -0.25
N ALA A 135 8.30 -1.49 -1.48
CA ALA A 135 9.67 -1.58 -1.97
C ALA A 135 9.82 -0.70 -3.21
N LEU A 136 10.82 0.18 -3.21
CA LEU A 136 11.23 0.97 -4.36
C LEU A 136 12.59 0.45 -4.83
N ALA A 137 12.62 -0.16 -6.00
CA ALA A 137 13.83 -0.61 -6.67
C ALA A 137 14.25 0.40 -7.74
N ARG A 138 15.55 0.62 -7.82
CA ARG A 138 16.22 1.41 -8.87
C ARG A 138 17.33 0.55 -9.46
N PRO A 139 17.44 0.44 -10.80
CA PRO A 139 18.54 -0.31 -11.42
C PRO A 139 19.91 0.14 -10.88
N GLY A 140 20.74 -0.83 -10.53
CA GLY A 140 22.10 -0.57 -10.01
C GLY A 140 22.19 -0.01 -8.60
N SER A 141 21.07 0.07 -7.85
CA SER A 141 21.03 0.62 -6.49
C SER A 141 20.35 -0.33 -5.51
N LYS A 142 20.63 -0.14 -4.21
CA LYS A 142 19.97 -0.91 -3.16
C LYS A 142 18.47 -0.58 -3.08
N THR A 143 17.64 -1.60 -3.03
CA THR A 143 16.17 -1.45 -2.88
C THR A 143 15.80 -0.83 -1.55
N ILE A 144 14.98 0.22 -1.61
CA ILE A 144 14.47 0.94 -0.44
C ILE A 144 13.18 0.28 0.01
N VAL A 145 13.08 -0.09 1.29
CA VAL A 145 11.90 -0.74 1.84
C VAL A 145 11.34 0.07 3.00
N ARG A 146 10.02 0.26 3.01
CA ARG A 146 9.28 0.91 4.10
C ARG A 146 8.06 0.09 4.47
N GLU A 147 7.67 0.18 5.73
CA GLU A 147 6.56 -0.58 6.30
C GLU A 147 5.59 0.34 7.02
N GLY A 148 4.30 0.01 6.89
CA GLY A 148 3.21 0.62 7.62
C GLY A 148 2.28 -0.41 8.24
N VAL A 149 1.78 -0.11 9.42
CA VAL A 149 0.89 -1.00 10.20
C VAL A 149 -0.34 -0.22 10.65
N CYS A 150 -1.51 -0.85 10.53
CA CYS A 150 -2.76 -0.36 11.08
C CYS A 150 -3.32 -1.42 12.03
N ALA A 151 -3.38 -1.11 13.32
CA ALA A 151 -3.94 -1.98 14.35
C ALA A 151 -5.47 -1.93 14.34
N GLY A 152 -6.10 -3.02 14.75
CA GLY A 152 -7.54 -3.16 14.83
C GLY A 152 -7.96 -4.51 15.41
N ARG A 153 -9.19 -4.91 15.09
CA ARG A 153 -9.75 -6.20 15.48
C ARG A 153 -10.66 -6.76 14.39
N ILE A 154 -10.88 -8.05 14.40
CA ILE A 154 -11.82 -8.70 13.46
C ILE A 154 -13.25 -8.50 13.95
N ALA A 155 -14.12 -8.08 13.06
CA ALA A 155 -15.56 -7.97 13.29
C ALA A 155 -16.23 -9.36 13.40
N ASP A 156 -17.44 -9.41 13.95
CA ASP A 156 -18.26 -10.63 14.03
C ASP A 156 -18.89 -11.01 12.68
N LYS A 157 -19.15 -10.01 11.84
CA LYS A 157 -19.66 -10.14 10.47
C LYS A 157 -19.17 -8.98 9.61
N PRO A 158 -19.37 -9.03 8.28
CA PRO A 158 -18.99 -7.92 7.40
C PRO A 158 -19.88 -6.69 7.64
N TYR A 159 -19.25 -5.49 7.68
CA TYR A 159 -19.92 -4.20 7.75
C TYR A 159 -19.34 -3.26 6.70
N GLY A 160 -20.17 -2.37 6.15
CA GLY A 160 -19.78 -1.40 5.14
C GLY A 160 -19.73 -1.98 3.72
N ARG A 161 -19.40 -1.11 2.76
CA ARG A 161 -19.42 -1.45 1.32
C ARG A 161 -18.26 -0.87 0.52
N HIS A 162 -17.39 -0.13 1.19
CA HIS A 162 -16.21 0.46 0.55
C HIS A 162 -15.00 -0.46 0.65
N GLY A 163 -13.96 -0.15 -0.14
CA GLY A 163 -12.68 -0.84 -0.08
C GLY A 163 -12.68 -2.22 -0.72
N PHE A 164 -11.76 -3.07 -0.27
CA PHE A 164 -11.51 -4.40 -0.84
C PHE A 164 -10.84 -5.32 0.18
N GLY A 165 -10.67 -6.60 -0.17
CA GLY A 165 -10.02 -7.57 0.69
C GLY A 165 -10.78 -7.79 2.00
N TYR A 166 -10.12 -7.58 3.12
CA TYR A 166 -10.68 -7.76 4.46
C TYR A 166 -11.22 -6.45 5.06
N ASP A 167 -11.38 -5.40 4.28
CA ASP A 167 -11.84 -4.08 4.77
C ASP A 167 -13.19 -4.16 5.49
N SER A 168 -14.11 -5.02 5.04
CA SER A 168 -15.44 -5.17 5.63
C SER A 168 -15.45 -5.93 6.97
N VAL A 169 -14.38 -6.63 7.29
CA VAL A 169 -14.28 -7.43 8.53
C VAL A 169 -13.20 -6.93 9.48
N PHE A 170 -12.55 -5.81 9.17
CA PHE A 170 -11.49 -5.23 10.00
C PHE A 170 -11.92 -3.91 10.61
N ILE A 171 -12.20 -3.91 11.92
CA ILE A 171 -12.52 -2.73 12.70
C ILE A 171 -11.22 -2.03 13.10
N VAL A 172 -11.12 -0.75 12.74
CA VAL A 172 -9.91 0.06 12.96
C VAL A 172 -9.84 0.49 14.43
N LYS A 173 -8.68 0.32 15.06
CA LYS A 173 -8.46 0.76 16.44
C LYS A 173 -8.71 2.26 16.59
N GLY A 174 -9.58 2.63 17.53
CA GLY A 174 -9.93 4.02 17.85
C GLY A 174 -11.09 4.59 17.02
N TYR A 175 -11.71 3.81 16.11
CA TYR A 175 -12.82 4.30 15.27
C TYR A 175 -14.11 3.51 15.40
N ASP A 176 -14.11 2.33 16.02
CA ASP A 176 -15.26 1.42 16.14
C ASP A 176 -16.03 1.17 14.82
N LYS A 177 -15.34 1.35 13.69
CA LYS A 177 -15.84 1.15 12.32
C LYS A 177 -14.87 0.30 11.54
N THR A 178 -15.40 -0.51 10.63
CA THR A 178 -14.58 -1.23 9.67
C THR A 178 -14.01 -0.26 8.63
N PHE A 179 -12.93 -0.66 7.94
CA PHE A 179 -12.43 0.12 6.81
C PHE A 179 -13.49 0.32 5.73
N ALA A 180 -14.40 -0.66 5.54
CA ALA A 180 -15.45 -0.57 4.53
C ALA A 180 -16.61 0.37 4.92
N GLU A 181 -16.72 0.79 6.18
CA GLU A 181 -17.66 1.82 6.66
C GLU A 181 -17.06 3.23 6.57
N LEU A 182 -15.75 3.35 6.43
CA LEU A 182 -15.05 4.61 6.27
C LEU A 182 -15.02 5.02 4.79
N SER A 183 -15.02 6.32 4.52
CA SER A 183 -14.82 6.79 3.15
C SER A 183 -13.42 6.41 2.64
N PRO A 184 -13.25 6.19 1.33
CA PRO A 184 -11.95 5.88 0.75
C PRO A 184 -10.88 6.93 1.07
N SER A 185 -11.24 8.21 1.03
CA SER A 185 -10.34 9.32 1.38
C SER A 185 -9.92 9.27 2.85
N PHE A 186 -10.83 8.92 3.77
CA PHE A 186 -10.48 8.77 5.18
C PHE A 186 -9.56 7.57 5.40
N LYS A 187 -9.87 6.40 4.82
CA LYS A 187 -9.03 5.20 4.87
C LYS A 187 -7.61 5.52 4.37
N ASN A 188 -7.48 6.28 3.29
CA ASN A 188 -6.19 6.67 2.69
C ASN A 188 -5.36 7.62 3.56
N ASN A 189 -5.84 8.05 4.73
CA ASN A 189 -5.10 8.86 5.69
C ASN A 189 -4.67 8.08 6.95
N ILE A 190 -5.20 6.87 7.17
CA ILE A 190 -4.95 6.11 8.39
C ILE A 190 -4.46 4.67 8.14
N SER A 191 -4.59 4.17 6.89
CA SER A 191 -4.32 2.78 6.56
C SER A 191 -2.85 2.39 6.68
N HIS A 192 -2.60 1.10 6.72
CA HIS A 192 -1.27 0.50 6.67
C HIS A 192 -0.50 0.93 5.40
N ARG A 193 -1.17 0.95 4.23
CA ARG A 193 -0.56 1.38 2.96
C ARG A 193 -0.21 2.86 2.99
N TYR A 194 -1.10 3.70 3.45
CA TYR A 194 -0.82 5.12 3.64
C TYR A 194 0.45 5.34 4.48
N LYS A 195 0.53 4.69 5.66
CA LYS A 195 1.69 4.83 6.55
C LYS A 195 3.01 4.36 5.92
N ALA A 196 2.98 3.28 5.13
CA ALA A 196 4.16 2.81 4.40
C ALA A 196 4.57 3.81 3.31
N LEU A 197 3.60 4.28 2.50
CA LEU A 197 3.83 5.22 1.41
C LEU A 197 4.29 6.59 1.90
N GLN A 198 3.78 7.09 3.03
CA GLN A 198 4.26 8.34 3.62
C GLN A 198 5.73 8.28 4.05
N LYS A 199 6.16 7.14 4.58
CA LYS A 199 7.59 6.90 4.90
C LYS A 199 8.45 6.84 3.62
N LEU A 200 7.92 6.26 2.55
CA LEU A 200 8.61 6.21 1.26
C LEU A 200 8.66 7.60 0.62
N TYR A 201 7.57 8.36 0.67
CA TYR A 201 7.50 9.70 0.09
C TYR A 201 8.57 10.65 0.64
N LYS A 202 8.85 10.57 1.94
CA LYS A 202 9.96 11.33 2.55
C LYS A 202 11.31 11.02 1.91
N VAL A 203 11.55 9.75 1.58
CA VAL A 203 12.79 9.33 0.90
C VAL A 203 12.83 9.80 -0.54
N LEU A 204 11.69 9.78 -1.25
CA LEU A 204 11.62 10.33 -2.61
C LEU A 204 11.97 11.82 -2.63
N LEU A 205 11.50 12.60 -1.66
CA LEU A 205 11.87 14.01 -1.52
C LEU A 205 13.36 14.23 -1.19
N GLU A 206 13.98 13.30 -0.47
CA GLU A 206 15.42 13.35 -0.20
C GLU A 206 16.22 13.05 -1.47
N ILE A 207 15.83 12.06 -2.25
CA ILE A 207 16.45 11.71 -3.54
C ILE A 207 16.35 12.89 -4.52
N GLU A 208 15.18 13.53 -4.59
CA GLU A 208 14.95 14.71 -5.41
C GLU A 208 15.91 15.87 -5.08
N ARG A 209 16.20 16.08 -3.80
CA ARG A 209 17.08 17.17 -3.35
C ARG A 209 18.57 16.91 -3.60
N MET A 210 18.96 15.66 -3.82
CA MET A 210 20.35 15.26 -4.01
C MET A 210 20.75 15.11 -5.49
N GLY A 211 19.79 15.08 -6.39
CA GLY A 211 19.99 15.02 -7.85
C GLY A 211 19.82 16.37 -8.51
#